data_a44eff0421aae90e21790ef638c8f333
#
_entry.id   a44eff0421aae90e21790ef638c8f333
#
_cell.length_a   1.000
_cell.length_b   1.000
_cell.length_c   1.000
_cell.angle_alpha   90.00
_cell.angle_beta   90.00
_cell.angle_gamma   90.00
#
_symmetry.space_group_name_H-M   'P 1'
#
loop_
_entity.id
_entity.type
_entity.pdbx_description
1 polymer ?
#
loop_
_entity_poly.entity_id
_entity_poly.type
_entity_poly.pdbx_seq_one_letter_code
_entity_poly.pdbx_strand_id
1 'polypeptide(L)'
;MQSRYNRIMKEFNQLKNSKCIPIIKCEFINGDINNWKVAFEGSACSPYEDGIFQVKINLPNGFPNERPCLYFITKMFHPNIQQSDGKVSLNLLYNWVSTRTIEDVLYGFIEVMDNPKNCGYNEEPGKLLLEDRDKFFEKAQEYTYQYAMDDV
;
A
#
# COMPACT_ATOMS: atom_id res chain seq x y z
N MET A 1 -6.53 -24.37 18.01
CA MET A 1 -6.81 -23.70 16.73
C MET A 1 -7.01 -22.21 16.96
N GLN A 2 -6.33 -21.37 16.19
CA GLN A 2 -6.48 -19.93 16.32
C GLN A 2 -7.74 -19.47 15.59
N SER A 3 -8.59 -18.69 16.27
CA SER A 3 -9.79 -18.13 15.65
C SER A 3 -9.42 -17.07 14.63
N ARG A 4 -10.32 -16.80 13.70
CA ARG A 4 -10.15 -15.72 12.72
C ARG A 4 -9.99 -14.36 13.42
N TYR A 5 -10.79 -14.10 14.46
CA TYR A 5 -10.66 -12.90 15.26
C TYR A 5 -9.26 -12.75 15.87
N ASN A 6 -8.75 -13.80 16.51
CA ASN A 6 -7.41 -13.74 17.11
C ASN A 6 -6.32 -13.52 16.07
N ARG A 7 -6.45 -14.16 14.90
CA ARG A 7 -5.52 -13.95 13.79
C ARG A 7 -5.54 -12.49 13.31
N ILE A 8 -6.72 -11.90 13.12
CA ILE A 8 -6.87 -10.52 12.71
C ILE A 8 -6.24 -9.57 13.72
N MET A 9 -6.51 -9.77 15.01
CA MET A 9 -5.95 -8.92 16.06
C MET A 9 -4.44 -9.02 16.15
N LYS A 10 -3.90 -10.22 15.95
CA LYS A 10 -2.46 -10.43 15.90
C LYS A 10 -1.83 -9.70 14.73
N GLU A 11 -2.43 -9.81 13.54
CA GLU A 11 -1.96 -9.13 12.33
C GLU A 11 -2.02 -7.62 12.49
N PHE A 12 -3.11 -7.12 13.05
CA PHE A 12 -3.29 -5.69 13.29
C PHE A 12 -2.21 -5.14 14.23
N ASN A 13 -1.99 -5.81 15.36
CA ASN A 13 -0.99 -5.39 16.33
C ASN A 13 0.42 -5.47 15.75
N GLN A 14 0.70 -6.49 14.97
CA GLN A 14 1.99 -6.64 14.30
C GLN A 14 2.25 -5.47 13.33
N LEU A 15 1.26 -5.12 12.52
CA LEU A 15 1.40 -4.02 11.58
C LEU A 15 1.53 -2.68 12.31
N LYS A 16 0.68 -2.43 13.30
CA LYS A 16 0.68 -1.19 14.05
C LYS A 16 2.02 -0.93 14.75
N ASN A 17 2.68 -1.98 15.21
CA ASN A 17 3.97 -1.90 15.91
C ASN A 17 5.15 -2.29 15.02
N SER A 18 5.00 -2.21 13.70
CA SER A 18 6.03 -2.59 12.75
C SER A 18 7.33 -1.81 12.98
N LYS A 19 8.45 -2.52 12.91
CA LYS A 19 9.79 -1.93 12.95
C LYS A 19 10.36 -1.73 11.54
N CYS A 20 9.71 -2.33 10.53
CA CYS A 20 10.17 -2.29 9.14
C CYS A 20 9.45 -1.23 8.32
N ILE A 21 8.23 -0.85 8.73
CA ILE A 21 7.39 0.11 8.01
C ILE A 21 7.21 1.35 8.89
N PRO A 22 7.43 2.55 8.37
CA PRO A 22 7.23 3.79 9.14
C PRO A 22 5.73 4.11 9.27
N ILE A 23 5.02 3.32 10.08
CA ILE A 23 3.59 3.48 10.33
C ILE A 23 3.35 4.72 11.17
N ILE A 24 2.46 5.60 10.69
CA ILE A 24 2.02 6.78 11.41
C ILE A 24 0.72 6.49 12.14
N LYS A 25 -0.19 5.77 11.48
CA LYS A 25 -1.50 5.48 12.04
C LYS A 25 -2.00 4.14 11.49
N CYS A 26 -2.63 3.36 12.36
CA CYS A 26 -3.25 2.10 11.99
C CYS A 26 -4.52 1.96 12.82
N GLU A 27 -5.68 1.90 12.16
CA GLU A 27 -6.96 1.87 12.85
C GLU A 27 -7.99 1.05 12.09
N PHE A 28 -9.00 0.56 12.79
CA PHE A 28 -10.17 -0.07 12.16
C PHE A 28 -11.10 1.04 11.67
N ILE A 29 -11.68 0.87 10.48
CA ILE A 29 -12.64 1.82 9.94
C ILE A 29 -14.01 1.53 10.58
N ASN A 30 -14.55 2.51 11.30
CA ASN A 30 -15.83 2.38 12.00
C ASN A 30 -15.91 1.17 12.94
N GLY A 31 -14.80 0.79 13.53
CA GLY A 31 -14.72 -0.36 14.43
C GLY A 31 -14.79 -1.72 13.74
N ASP A 32 -14.79 -1.76 12.41
CA ASP A 32 -14.86 -3.00 11.65
C ASP A 32 -13.47 -3.62 11.51
N ILE A 33 -13.29 -4.78 12.15
CA ILE A 33 -11.99 -5.48 12.14
C ILE A 33 -11.58 -5.98 10.75
N ASN A 34 -12.50 -6.01 9.79
CA ASN A 34 -12.22 -6.42 8.41
C ASN A 34 -11.80 -5.26 7.51
N ASN A 35 -11.85 -4.03 8.00
CA ASN A 35 -11.50 -2.85 7.21
C ASN A 35 -10.56 -1.96 8.01
N TRP A 36 -9.33 -1.85 7.53
CA TRP A 36 -8.28 -1.09 8.20
C TRP A 36 -7.92 0.14 7.37
N LYS A 37 -7.55 1.20 8.06
CA LYS A 37 -6.96 2.39 7.45
C LYS A 37 -5.57 2.55 8.04
N VAL A 38 -4.58 2.56 7.16
CA VAL A 38 -3.17 2.62 7.55
C VAL A 38 -2.52 3.82 6.87
N ALA A 39 -1.78 4.61 7.64
CA ALA A 39 -0.99 5.71 7.10
C ALA A 39 0.50 5.45 7.37
N PHE A 40 1.34 5.70 6.37
CA PHE A 40 2.78 5.54 6.47
C PHE A 40 3.52 6.61 5.69
N GLU A 41 4.78 6.84 6.05
CA GLU A 41 5.62 7.82 5.38
C GLU A 41 6.26 7.25 4.11
N GLY A 42 6.38 8.10 3.09
CA GLY A 42 7.13 7.77 1.88
C GLY A 42 8.62 7.65 2.17
N SER A 43 9.29 6.79 1.40
CA SER A 43 10.71 6.50 1.60
C SER A 43 11.61 7.65 1.20
N ALA A 44 12.69 7.87 1.96
CA ALA A 44 13.71 8.86 1.61
C ALA A 44 14.32 8.55 0.24
N CYS A 45 14.68 9.58 -0.48
CA CYS A 45 15.29 9.49 -1.83
C CYS A 45 14.38 8.91 -2.91
N SER A 46 13.11 8.67 -2.60
CA SER A 46 12.08 8.33 -3.59
C SER A 46 11.27 9.57 -3.95
N PRO A 47 10.49 9.55 -5.04
CA PRO A 47 9.60 10.67 -5.34
C PRO A 47 8.47 10.85 -4.32
N TYR A 48 8.32 9.90 -3.42
CA TYR A 48 7.29 9.88 -2.38
C TYR A 48 7.78 10.40 -1.03
N GLU A 49 9.05 10.79 -0.95
CA GLU A 49 9.66 11.35 0.26
C GLU A 49 8.83 12.54 0.80
N ASP A 50 8.72 12.61 2.11
CA ASP A 50 7.94 13.60 2.84
C ASP A 50 6.41 13.45 2.72
N GLY A 51 5.93 12.53 1.90
CA GLY A 51 4.51 12.26 1.79
C GLY A 51 4.02 11.30 2.86
N ILE A 52 2.74 11.47 3.23
CA ILE A 52 2.04 10.53 4.10
C ILE A 52 0.96 9.87 3.26
N PHE A 53 1.05 8.55 3.12
CA PHE A 53 0.18 7.77 2.24
C PHE A 53 -0.79 6.95 3.06
N GLN A 54 -2.06 7.02 2.68
CA GLN A 54 -3.12 6.28 3.33
C GLN A 54 -3.57 5.14 2.44
N VAL A 55 -3.64 3.96 3.01
CA VAL A 55 -4.08 2.75 2.33
C VAL A 55 -5.22 2.12 3.12
N LYS A 56 -6.24 1.65 2.39
CA LYS A 56 -7.32 0.85 2.97
C LYS A 56 -6.99 -0.62 2.75
N ILE A 57 -7.04 -1.40 3.82
CA ILE A 57 -6.85 -2.85 3.76
C ILE A 57 -8.18 -3.51 4.10
N ASN A 58 -8.72 -4.25 3.13
CA ASN A 58 -9.97 -4.98 3.31
C ASN A 58 -9.68 -6.47 3.44
N LEU A 59 -10.21 -7.10 4.49
CA LEU A 59 -10.08 -8.54 4.71
C LEU A 59 -11.39 -9.22 4.30
N PRO A 60 -11.35 -10.11 3.27
CA PRO A 60 -12.54 -10.82 2.87
C PRO A 60 -12.98 -11.82 3.95
N ASN A 61 -14.21 -12.32 3.84
CA ASN A 61 -14.74 -13.27 4.82
C ASN A 61 -13.89 -14.53 4.93
N GLY A 62 -13.25 -14.94 3.85
CA GLY A 62 -12.37 -16.11 3.82
C GLY A 62 -10.95 -15.87 4.30
N PHE A 63 -10.61 -14.64 4.74
CA PHE A 63 -9.28 -14.38 5.33
C PHE A 63 -9.08 -15.25 6.57
N PRO A 64 -7.94 -15.87 6.79
CA PRO A 64 -6.66 -15.73 6.10
C PRO A 64 -6.44 -16.62 4.88
N ASN A 65 -7.38 -17.48 4.49
CA ASN A 65 -7.23 -18.31 3.29
C ASN A 65 -7.36 -17.49 2.01
N GLU A 66 -8.26 -16.53 2.01
CA GLU A 66 -8.39 -15.58 0.90
C GLU A 66 -7.52 -14.36 1.15
N ARG A 67 -6.93 -13.83 0.08
CA ARG A 67 -6.01 -12.70 0.14
C ARG A 67 -6.69 -11.40 0.60
N PRO A 68 -5.96 -10.53 1.32
CA PRO A 68 -6.45 -9.18 1.59
C PRO A 68 -6.46 -8.34 0.31
N CYS A 69 -7.25 -7.27 0.30
CA CYS A 69 -7.27 -6.30 -0.80
C CYS A 69 -6.73 -4.97 -0.28
N LEU A 70 -5.85 -4.34 -1.07
CA LEU A 70 -5.25 -3.05 -0.74
C LEU A 70 -5.69 -2.01 -1.75
N TYR A 71 -6.16 -0.87 -1.23
CA TYR A 71 -6.57 0.27 -2.05
C TYR A 71 -5.93 1.54 -1.49
N PHE A 72 -5.23 2.30 -2.35
CA PHE A 72 -4.69 3.58 -1.93
C PHE A 72 -5.78 4.64 -1.90
N ILE A 73 -5.92 5.30 -0.76
CA ILE A 73 -6.80 6.45 -0.59
C ILE A 73 -6.11 7.69 -1.13
N THR A 74 -4.82 7.84 -0.82
CA THR A 74 -3.99 8.94 -1.33
C THR A 74 -3.70 8.72 -2.81
N LYS A 75 -3.92 9.75 -3.63
CA LYS A 75 -3.58 9.67 -5.05
C LYS A 75 -2.08 9.63 -5.24
N MET A 76 -1.63 8.73 -6.11
CA MET A 76 -0.21 8.54 -6.42
C MET A 76 -0.03 8.37 -7.91
N PHE A 77 1.09 8.88 -8.42
CA PHE A 77 1.52 8.60 -9.79
C PHE A 77 2.46 7.40 -9.75
N HIS A 78 1.91 6.20 -9.99
CA HIS A 78 2.67 4.95 -9.86
C HIS A 78 2.14 3.88 -10.82
N PRO A 79 3.02 3.15 -11.52
CA PRO A 79 2.59 2.17 -12.53
C PRO A 79 1.86 0.95 -11.95
N ASN A 80 2.01 0.68 -10.66
CA ASN A 80 1.42 -0.50 -10.01
C ASN A 80 0.15 -0.18 -9.21
N ILE A 81 -0.35 1.06 -9.31
CA ILE A 81 -1.58 1.50 -8.64
C ILE A 81 -2.57 1.97 -9.69
N GLN A 82 -3.78 1.43 -9.68
CA GLN A 82 -4.82 1.81 -10.62
C GLN A 82 -5.33 3.21 -10.31
N GLN A 83 -5.40 4.06 -11.35
CA GLN A 83 -5.76 5.47 -11.21
C GLN A 83 -7.20 5.66 -10.72
N SER A 84 -8.12 4.79 -11.16
CA SER A 84 -9.55 4.96 -10.91
C SER A 84 -9.97 4.70 -9.48
N ASP A 85 -9.41 3.65 -8.85
CA ASP A 85 -9.86 3.19 -7.53
C ASP A 85 -8.73 3.00 -6.51
N GLY A 86 -7.48 3.22 -6.92
CA GLY A 86 -6.33 3.05 -6.05
C GLY A 86 -5.93 1.60 -5.79
N LYS A 87 -6.51 0.65 -6.54
CA LYS A 87 -6.21 -0.76 -6.34
C LYS A 87 -4.76 -1.07 -6.70
N VAL A 88 -4.12 -1.85 -5.84
CA VAL A 88 -2.71 -2.19 -5.95
C VAL A 88 -2.52 -3.48 -6.74
N SER A 89 -1.59 -3.46 -7.71
CA SER A 89 -1.11 -4.65 -8.39
C SER A 89 0.17 -5.10 -7.72
N LEU A 90 0.12 -6.21 -6.99
CA LEU A 90 1.26 -6.69 -6.21
C LEU A 90 1.35 -8.20 -6.30
N ASN A 91 2.55 -8.71 -6.64
CA ASN A 91 2.77 -10.15 -6.77
C ASN A 91 2.42 -10.92 -5.49
N LEU A 92 2.67 -10.33 -4.31
CA LEU A 92 2.33 -10.96 -3.04
C LEU A 92 0.84 -11.17 -2.87
N LEU A 93 0.00 -10.34 -3.49
CA LEU A 93 -1.45 -10.51 -3.47
C LEU A 93 -1.90 -11.68 -4.34
N TYR A 94 -1.22 -11.89 -5.48
CA TYR A 94 -1.54 -13.01 -6.37
C TYR A 94 -1.02 -14.33 -5.82
N ASN A 95 0.09 -14.32 -5.10
CA ASN A 95 0.72 -15.51 -4.51
C ASN A 95 0.42 -15.64 -3.03
N TRP A 96 -0.75 -15.18 -2.60
CA TRP A 96 -1.14 -15.22 -1.19
C TRP A 96 -1.27 -16.65 -0.70
N VAL A 97 -0.73 -16.90 0.49
CA VAL A 97 -0.96 -18.12 1.28
C VAL A 97 -1.30 -17.70 2.70
N SER A 98 -2.04 -18.55 3.41
CA SER A 98 -2.60 -18.21 4.74
C SER A 98 -1.54 -17.91 5.81
N THR A 99 -0.29 -18.30 5.59
CA THR A 99 0.80 -18.05 6.52
C THR A 99 1.50 -16.71 6.31
N ARG A 100 1.19 -16.00 5.21
CA ARG A 100 1.74 -14.65 4.99
C ARG A 100 1.09 -13.65 5.92
N THR A 101 1.83 -12.60 6.26
CA THR A 101 1.32 -11.53 7.13
C THR A 101 0.93 -10.31 6.30
N ILE A 102 0.03 -9.51 6.87
CA ILE A 102 -0.36 -8.23 6.24
C ILE A 102 0.84 -7.27 6.24
N GLU A 103 1.68 -7.33 7.29
CA GLU A 103 2.92 -6.56 7.31
C GLU A 103 3.82 -6.90 6.11
N ASP A 104 3.97 -8.20 5.79
CA ASP A 104 4.77 -8.63 4.64
C ASP A 104 4.20 -8.07 3.33
N VAL A 105 2.88 -8.08 3.18
CA VAL A 105 2.23 -7.57 1.98
C VAL A 105 2.47 -6.07 1.82
N LEU A 106 2.28 -5.30 2.89
CA LEU A 106 2.50 -3.86 2.82
C LEU A 106 3.97 -3.51 2.63
N TYR A 107 4.87 -4.22 3.32
CA TYR A 107 6.30 -4.05 3.13
C TYR A 107 6.71 -4.32 1.68
N GLY A 108 6.22 -5.41 1.11
CA GLY A 108 6.48 -5.75 -0.30
C GLY A 108 5.96 -4.68 -1.25
N PHE A 109 4.82 -4.08 -0.94
CA PHE A 109 4.30 -2.97 -1.73
C PHE A 109 5.21 -1.74 -1.64
N ILE A 110 5.69 -1.41 -0.45
CA ILE A 110 6.59 -0.26 -0.28
C ILE A 110 7.88 -0.45 -1.09
N GLU A 111 8.40 -1.69 -1.16
CA GLU A 111 9.53 -1.99 -2.04
C GLU A 111 9.20 -1.73 -3.52
N VAL A 112 7.99 -2.07 -3.94
CA VAL A 112 7.53 -1.79 -5.31
C VAL A 112 7.35 -0.28 -5.53
N MET A 113 6.88 0.47 -4.54
CA MET A 113 6.83 1.93 -4.61
C MET A 113 8.20 2.51 -4.92
N ASP A 114 9.22 2.02 -4.22
CA ASP A 114 10.58 2.55 -4.35
C ASP A 114 11.27 2.08 -5.64
N ASN A 115 10.82 0.95 -6.19
CA ASN A 115 11.39 0.36 -7.40
C ASN A 115 10.27 0.04 -8.39
N PRO A 116 9.60 1.07 -8.96
CA PRO A 116 8.46 0.85 -9.83
C PRO A 116 8.86 0.16 -11.13
N LYS A 117 7.96 -0.69 -11.65
CA LYS A 117 8.14 -1.41 -12.92
C LYS A 117 6.89 -1.25 -13.76
N ASN A 118 7.07 -1.05 -15.06
CA ASN A 118 5.94 -1.03 -15.97
C ASN A 118 5.40 -2.44 -16.16
N CYS A 119 4.20 -2.69 -15.64
CA CYS A 119 3.50 -3.96 -15.81
C CYS A 119 2.20 -3.80 -16.61
N GLY A 120 1.98 -2.62 -17.20
CA GLY A 120 0.75 -2.34 -17.96
C GLY A 120 -0.48 -2.07 -17.11
N TYR A 121 -0.36 -2.08 -15.80
CA TYR A 121 -1.50 -1.94 -14.89
C TYR A 121 -2.03 -0.49 -14.84
N ASN A 122 -1.14 0.49 -14.86
CA ASN A 122 -1.47 1.90 -14.99
C ASN A 122 -0.60 2.47 -16.12
N GLU A 123 -1.21 2.74 -17.29
CA GLU A 123 -0.48 3.03 -18.51
C GLU A 123 0.37 4.29 -18.47
N GLU A 124 -0.20 5.40 -18.02
CA GLU A 124 0.50 6.69 -18.07
C GLU A 124 1.80 6.68 -17.26
N PRO A 125 1.80 6.34 -15.97
CA PRO A 125 3.05 6.27 -15.24
C PRO A 125 3.98 5.16 -15.72
N GLY A 126 3.44 4.03 -16.16
CA GLY A 126 4.26 2.95 -16.70
C GLY A 126 4.99 3.33 -17.96
N LYS A 127 4.31 4.02 -18.87
CA LYS A 127 4.88 4.52 -20.12
C LYS A 127 5.95 5.57 -19.86
N LEU A 128 5.65 6.52 -18.98
CA LEU A 128 6.60 7.60 -18.66
C LEU A 128 7.84 7.05 -17.98
N LEU A 129 7.70 6.04 -17.12
CA LEU A 129 8.83 5.37 -16.47
C LEU A 129 9.81 4.80 -17.48
N LEU A 130 9.30 4.21 -18.59
CA LEU A 130 10.14 3.65 -19.64
C LEU A 130 10.75 4.72 -20.54
N GLU A 131 9.98 5.76 -20.86
CA GLU A 131 10.41 6.78 -21.81
C GLU A 131 11.35 7.82 -21.20
N ASP A 132 11.07 8.24 -19.96
CA ASP A 132 11.84 9.30 -19.28
C ASP A 132 11.70 9.17 -17.76
N ARG A 133 12.67 8.50 -17.13
CA ARG A 133 12.65 8.27 -15.69
C ARG A 133 12.69 9.56 -14.88
N ASP A 134 13.38 10.58 -15.37
CA ASP A 134 13.47 11.87 -14.66
C ASP A 134 12.12 12.58 -14.63
N LYS A 135 11.40 12.57 -15.75
CA LYS A 135 10.04 13.11 -15.80
C LYS A 135 9.06 12.29 -14.95
N PHE A 136 9.22 10.96 -14.93
CA PHE A 136 8.43 10.12 -14.05
C PHE A 136 8.64 10.54 -12.58
N PHE A 137 9.89 10.69 -12.17
CA PHE A 137 10.23 11.10 -10.82
C PHE A 137 9.61 12.45 -10.48
N GLU A 138 9.77 13.45 -11.36
CA GLU A 138 9.19 14.79 -11.16
C GLU A 138 7.67 14.74 -11.00
N LYS A 139 7.00 14.00 -11.87
CA LYS A 139 5.54 13.92 -11.85
C LYS A 139 5.02 13.18 -10.62
N ALA A 140 5.70 12.11 -10.21
CA ALA A 140 5.37 11.40 -8.97
C ALA A 140 5.57 12.30 -7.74
N GLN A 141 6.64 13.13 -7.76
CA GLN A 141 6.91 14.09 -6.70
C GLN A 141 5.86 15.20 -6.64
N GLU A 142 5.42 15.70 -7.82
CA GLU A 142 4.34 16.68 -7.89
C GLU A 142 3.04 16.14 -7.28
N TYR A 143 2.70 14.88 -7.59
CA TYR A 143 1.54 14.23 -6.98
C TYR A 143 1.69 14.11 -5.46
N THR A 144 2.88 13.79 -4.99
CA THR A 144 3.16 13.70 -3.56
C THR A 144 2.91 15.04 -2.87
N TYR A 145 3.42 16.11 -3.42
CA TYR A 145 3.21 17.46 -2.87
C TYR A 145 1.76 17.91 -2.95
N GLN A 146 1.04 17.47 -3.97
CA GLN A 146 -0.36 17.87 -4.15
C GLN A 146 -1.30 17.05 -3.27
N TYR A 147 -1.08 15.77 -3.10
CA TYR A 147 -2.06 14.85 -2.51
C TYR A 147 -1.63 14.17 -1.21
N ALA A 148 -0.35 14.19 -0.86
CA ALA A 148 0.17 13.39 0.25
C ALA A 148 0.79 14.22 1.39
N MET A 149 0.47 15.51 1.47
CA MET A 149 1.06 16.40 2.47
C MET A 149 0.13 16.73 3.63
N ASP A 150 -1.09 16.20 3.62
CA ASP A 150 -2.06 16.44 4.68
C ASP A 150 -1.76 15.59 5.92
N ASP A 151 -2.04 16.12 7.09
CA ASP A 151 -1.99 15.38 8.34
C ASP A 151 -3.10 14.31 8.36
N VAL A 152 -2.83 13.21 9.04
CA VAL A 152 -3.77 12.06 9.12
C VAL A 152 -4.29 11.81 10.54
#